data_951b1ccda1f5eeda30a0a291017e55d7
#
_entry.id   951b1ccda1f5eeda30a0a291017e55d7
#
_cell.length_a   1.000
_cell.length_b   1.000
_cell.length_c   1.000
_cell.angle_alpha   90.00
_cell.angle_beta   90.00
_cell.angle_gamma   90.00
#
_symmetry.space_group_name_H-M   'P 1'
#
loop_
_entity.id
_entity.type
_entity.pdbx_description
1 polymer ?
#
loop_
_entity_poly.entity_id
_entity_poly.type
_entity_poly.pdbx_seq_one_letter_code
_entity_poly.pdbx_strand_id
1 'polypeptide(L)'
;SKYFAGYFNLSTLLSMSTSAYDGFYNLLSPSEKQLLLDNIRNIGNKFYNEYVNHLENRIADNHVWQMTFRILTMAAFATVGEIPEASVWADYCYNEWISRLPGLNKDGAWHNGDSYFHVNIRTLIEVPAFFSRISGFNFFADPWYNNNALYVIYQQPPFSKSGGHGNSHEGQRTPNGGRVGYADALAHRSE
;
A
#
# COMPACT_ATOMS: atom_id res chain seq x y z
N SER A 1 4.98 2.39 21.52
CA SER A 1 4.37 1.08 21.75
C SER A 1 5.21 -0.02 21.12
N LYS A 2 5.39 -1.12 21.82
CA LYS A 2 6.18 -2.28 21.36
C LYS A 2 5.64 -2.94 20.09
N TYR A 3 4.41 -2.65 19.69
CA TYR A 3 3.77 -3.27 18.54
C TYR A 3 4.23 -2.68 17.20
N PHE A 4 4.47 -1.38 17.13
CA PHE A 4 4.72 -0.72 15.84
C PHE A 4 6.11 -0.98 15.25
N ALA A 5 7.17 -1.04 16.06
CA ALA A 5 8.52 -1.24 15.53
C ALA A 5 8.73 -2.60 14.86
N GLY A 6 8.09 -3.66 15.38
CA GLY A 6 8.19 -5.00 14.82
C GLY A 6 7.52 -5.14 13.45
N TYR A 7 6.44 -4.40 13.19
CA TYR A 7 5.71 -4.49 11.92
C TYR A 7 6.49 -3.89 10.74
N PHE A 8 7.22 -2.81 10.93
CA PHE A 8 8.07 -2.25 9.87
C PHE A 8 9.14 -3.24 9.42
N ASN A 9 9.84 -3.86 10.35
CA ASN A 9 10.87 -4.84 10.04
C ASN A 9 10.29 -6.08 9.35
N LEU A 10 9.17 -6.60 9.87
CA LEU A 10 8.48 -7.74 9.26
C LEU A 10 7.93 -7.42 7.88
N SER A 11 7.42 -6.21 7.67
CA SER A 11 6.97 -5.76 6.35
C SER A 11 8.11 -5.71 5.36
N THR A 12 9.26 -5.19 5.77
CA THR A 12 10.45 -5.17 4.94
C THR A 12 10.88 -6.58 4.57
N LEU A 13 10.94 -7.47 5.56
CA LEU A 13 11.33 -8.87 5.32
C LEU A 13 10.32 -9.58 4.39
N LEU A 14 9.03 -9.41 4.61
CA LEU A 14 7.99 -9.96 3.73
C LEU A 14 8.13 -9.44 2.30
N SER A 15 8.30 -8.12 2.15
CA SER A 15 8.48 -7.49 0.83
C SER A 15 9.71 -8.02 0.11
N MET A 16 10.84 -8.13 0.81
CA MET A 16 12.09 -8.65 0.24
C MET A 16 11.97 -10.13 -0.14
N SER A 17 11.39 -10.95 0.74
CA SER A 17 11.18 -12.38 0.47
C SER A 17 10.25 -12.59 -0.72
N THR A 18 9.16 -11.82 -0.80
CA THR A 18 8.21 -11.86 -1.93
C THR A 18 8.89 -11.44 -3.23
N SER A 19 9.61 -10.32 -3.21
CA SER A 19 10.30 -9.82 -4.41
C SER A 19 11.40 -10.76 -4.89
N ALA A 20 12.12 -11.40 -3.96
CA ALA A 20 13.13 -12.39 -4.30
C ALA A 20 12.49 -13.65 -4.89
N TYR A 21 11.40 -14.11 -4.29
CA TYR A 21 10.68 -15.30 -4.77
C TYR A 21 10.13 -15.08 -6.18
N ASP A 22 9.42 -14.00 -6.41
CA ASP A 22 8.79 -13.68 -7.70
C ASP A 22 9.84 -13.33 -8.76
N GLY A 23 10.76 -12.42 -8.44
CA GLY A 23 11.74 -11.90 -9.40
C GLY A 23 12.80 -12.90 -9.83
N PHE A 24 13.17 -13.84 -8.95
CA PHE A 24 14.20 -14.85 -9.22
C PHE A 24 13.65 -16.26 -9.33
N TYR A 25 12.34 -16.43 -9.49
CA TYR A 25 11.65 -17.72 -9.43
C TYR A 25 12.34 -18.82 -10.25
N ASN A 26 12.72 -18.51 -11.49
CA ASN A 26 13.36 -19.49 -12.40
C ASN A 26 14.84 -19.77 -12.07
N LEU A 27 15.45 -18.97 -11.21
CA LEU A 27 16.86 -19.08 -10.83
C LEU A 27 17.06 -19.76 -9.48
N LEU A 28 16.00 -19.79 -8.65
CA LEU A 28 16.04 -20.35 -7.31
C LEU A 28 16.02 -21.90 -7.37
N SER A 29 16.86 -22.52 -6.57
CA SER A 29 16.77 -23.96 -6.29
C SER A 29 15.49 -24.29 -5.49
N PRO A 30 15.05 -25.56 -5.50
CA PRO A 30 13.88 -25.96 -4.72
C PRO A 30 13.99 -25.63 -3.22
N SER A 31 15.17 -25.75 -2.63
CA SER A 31 15.40 -25.43 -1.23
C SER A 31 15.33 -23.94 -0.94
N GLU A 32 15.83 -23.10 -1.83
CA GLU A 32 15.74 -21.65 -1.71
C GLU A 32 14.29 -21.15 -1.87
N LYS A 33 13.54 -21.72 -2.82
CA LYS A 33 12.10 -21.46 -2.95
C LYS A 33 11.36 -21.80 -1.67
N GLN A 34 11.59 -22.99 -1.12
CA GLN A 34 10.94 -23.42 0.10
C GLN A 34 11.25 -22.50 1.29
N LEU A 35 12.51 -22.09 1.44
CA LEU A 35 12.91 -21.14 2.49
C LEU A 35 12.17 -19.81 2.37
N LEU A 36 12.05 -19.28 1.15
CA LEU A 36 11.32 -18.02 0.92
C LEU A 36 9.82 -18.18 1.16
N LEU A 37 9.22 -19.29 0.69
CA LEU A 37 7.81 -19.59 0.93
C LEU A 37 7.50 -19.75 2.41
N ASP A 38 8.33 -20.42 3.18
CA ASP A 38 8.17 -20.57 4.63
C ASP A 38 8.22 -19.21 5.34
N ASN A 39 9.13 -18.34 4.93
CA ASN A 39 9.26 -17.00 5.46
C ASN A 39 8.01 -16.14 5.13
N ILE A 40 7.58 -16.15 3.87
CA ILE A 40 6.39 -15.44 3.41
C ILE A 40 5.16 -15.96 4.16
N ARG A 41 4.99 -17.26 4.28
CA ARG A 41 3.88 -17.89 5.00
C ARG A 41 3.81 -17.48 6.46
N ASN A 42 4.94 -17.55 7.16
CA ASN A 42 5.01 -17.22 8.58
C ASN A 42 4.65 -15.75 8.85
N ILE A 43 5.18 -14.83 8.05
CA ILE A 43 4.91 -13.40 8.23
C ILE A 43 3.52 -13.03 7.73
N GLY A 44 3.09 -13.59 6.60
CA GLY A 44 1.76 -13.37 6.04
C GLY A 44 0.65 -13.80 6.99
N ASN A 45 0.77 -14.99 7.56
CA ASN A 45 -0.17 -15.48 8.58
C ASN A 45 -0.20 -14.58 9.83
N LYS A 46 0.95 -14.08 10.26
CA LYS A 46 1.00 -13.15 11.38
C LYS A 46 0.25 -11.86 11.07
N PHE A 47 0.46 -11.25 9.90
CA PHE A 47 -0.25 -10.04 9.51
C PHE A 47 -1.76 -10.29 9.34
N TYR A 48 -2.13 -11.34 8.64
CA TYR A 48 -3.53 -11.71 8.47
C TYR A 48 -4.25 -11.88 9.83
N ASN A 49 -3.69 -12.64 10.74
CA ASN A 49 -4.27 -12.87 12.06
C ASN A 49 -4.38 -11.58 12.89
N GLU A 50 -3.41 -10.70 12.81
CA GLU A 50 -3.47 -9.40 13.48
C GLU A 50 -4.57 -8.51 12.91
N TYR A 51 -4.73 -8.48 11.58
CA TYR A 51 -5.78 -7.67 10.94
C TYR A 51 -7.17 -8.12 11.35
N VAL A 52 -7.44 -9.42 11.25
CA VAL A 52 -8.74 -9.98 11.57
C VAL A 52 -9.09 -9.77 13.05
N ASN A 53 -8.11 -9.86 13.95
CA ASN A 53 -8.37 -9.81 15.39
C ASN A 53 -8.27 -8.41 16.01
N HIS A 54 -7.44 -7.50 15.48
CA HIS A 54 -7.06 -6.30 16.21
C HIS A 54 -7.14 -4.98 15.45
N LEU A 55 -7.02 -4.99 14.15
CA LEU A 55 -6.84 -3.77 13.36
C LEU A 55 -8.03 -3.40 12.48
N GLU A 56 -9.03 -4.26 12.37
CA GLU A 56 -10.16 -4.10 11.47
C GLU A 56 -10.92 -2.76 11.61
N ASN A 57 -11.00 -2.25 12.83
CA ASN A 57 -11.73 -1.03 13.14
C ASN A 57 -10.90 0.28 13.00
N ARG A 58 -9.61 0.18 12.68
CA ARG A 58 -8.69 1.34 12.66
C ARG A 58 -7.95 1.51 11.33
N ILE A 59 -8.38 0.83 10.36
CA ILE A 59 -7.61 0.48 9.18
C ILE A 59 -7.29 1.66 8.27
N ALA A 60 -8.25 2.51 7.96
CA ALA A 60 -8.08 3.58 6.98
C ALA A 60 -7.07 4.64 7.42
N ASP A 61 -6.96 4.86 8.73
CA ASP A 61 -6.16 5.96 9.30
C ASP A 61 -4.75 5.54 9.71
N ASN A 62 -4.43 4.25 9.66
CA ASN A 62 -3.17 3.75 10.18
C ASN A 62 -2.17 3.47 9.06
N HIS A 63 -1.12 4.29 8.98
CA HIS A 63 -0.05 4.13 8.00
C HIS A 63 0.68 2.77 8.09
N VAL A 64 0.77 2.17 9.26
CA VAL A 64 1.40 0.85 9.44
C VAL A 64 0.53 -0.20 8.76
N TRP A 65 -0.80 -0.15 8.96
CA TRP A 65 -1.69 -1.05 8.28
C TRP A 65 -1.64 -0.88 6.76
N GLN A 66 -1.69 0.35 6.28
CA GLN A 66 -1.64 0.63 4.85
C GLN A 66 -0.40 0.02 4.18
N MET A 67 0.76 0.18 4.82
CA MET A 67 2.00 -0.39 4.32
C MET A 67 1.99 -1.93 4.37
N THR A 68 1.58 -2.51 5.49
CA THR A 68 1.56 -3.96 5.66
C THR A 68 0.50 -4.63 4.81
N PHE A 69 -0.66 -3.98 4.63
CA PHE A 69 -1.73 -4.40 3.74
C PHE A 69 -1.27 -4.52 2.29
N ARG A 70 -0.59 -3.50 1.78
CA ARG A 70 -0.02 -3.52 0.44
C ARG A 70 0.96 -4.69 0.26
N ILE A 71 1.84 -4.89 1.23
CA ILE A 71 2.84 -5.95 1.17
C ILE A 71 2.19 -7.33 1.29
N LEU A 72 1.19 -7.50 2.15
CA LEU A 72 0.43 -8.75 2.24
C LEU A 72 -0.33 -9.04 0.94
N THR A 73 -0.92 -8.02 0.33
CA THR A 73 -1.57 -8.16 -0.98
C THR A 73 -0.59 -8.69 -2.03
N MET A 74 0.58 -8.08 -2.13
CA MET A 74 1.61 -8.54 -3.09
C MET A 74 2.06 -9.97 -2.78
N ALA A 75 2.29 -10.30 -1.50
CA ALA A 75 2.70 -11.64 -1.09
C ALA A 75 1.64 -12.69 -1.41
N ALA A 76 0.37 -12.38 -1.15
CA ALA A 76 -0.74 -13.27 -1.44
C ALA A 76 -0.77 -13.66 -2.93
N PHE A 77 -0.70 -12.66 -3.80
CA PHE A 77 -0.79 -12.93 -5.23
C PHE A 77 0.48 -13.53 -5.85
N ALA A 78 1.65 -13.22 -5.31
CA ALA A 78 2.89 -13.85 -5.75
C ALA A 78 2.98 -15.34 -5.37
N THR A 79 2.20 -15.77 -4.37
CA THR A 79 2.30 -17.13 -3.82
C THR A 79 0.99 -17.93 -3.85
N VAL A 80 -0.04 -17.39 -4.51
CA VAL A 80 -1.30 -18.11 -4.73
C VAL A 80 -1.03 -19.41 -5.52
N GLY A 81 -1.55 -20.53 -4.98
CA GLY A 81 -1.28 -21.86 -5.54
C GLY A 81 -0.05 -22.55 -4.95
N GLU A 82 0.84 -21.85 -4.25
CA GLU A 82 2.03 -22.40 -3.59
C GLU A 82 1.89 -22.41 -2.05
N ILE A 83 1.37 -21.32 -1.49
CA ILE A 83 1.01 -21.22 -0.08
C ILE A 83 -0.50 -21.41 0.06
N PRO A 84 -0.96 -22.43 0.82
CA PRO A 84 -2.40 -22.70 0.96
C PRO A 84 -3.21 -21.52 1.47
N GLU A 85 -2.64 -20.73 2.38
CA GLU A 85 -3.30 -19.57 2.98
C GLU A 85 -3.30 -18.33 2.09
N ALA A 86 -2.52 -18.30 1.02
CA ALA A 86 -2.38 -17.11 0.16
C ALA A 86 -3.70 -16.70 -0.49
N SER A 87 -4.57 -17.65 -0.85
CA SER A 87 -5.91 -17.35 -1.36
C SER A 87 -6.78 -16.65 -0.32
N VAL A 88 -6.69 -17.07 0.94
CA VAL A 88 -7.42 -16.44 2.06
C VAL A 88 -6.94 -15.01 2.28
N TRP A 89 -5.62 -14.77 2.20
CA TRP A 89 -5.07 -13.41 2.28
C TRP A 89 -5.50 -12.54 1.10
N ALA A 90 -5.51 -13.11 -0.11
CA ALA A 90 -5.94 -12.42 -1.31
C ALA A 90 -7.41 -11.98 -1.23
N ASP A 91 -8.30 -12.89 -0.84
CA ASP A 91 -9.72 -12.63 -0.65
C ASP A 91 -9.94 -11.56 0.43
N TYR A 92 -9.25 -11.67 1.56
CA TYR A 92 -9.30 -10.67 2.62
C TYR A 92 -8.88 -9.28 2.11
N CYS A 93 -7.73 -9.19 1.47
CA CYS A 93 -7.21 -7.92 0.98
C CYS A 93 -8.14 -7.30 -0.08
N TYR A 94 -8.69 -8.10 -0.98
CA TYR A 94 -9.62 -7.63 -1.98
C TYR A 94 -10.93 -7.10 -1.36
N ASN A 95 -11.53 -7.85 -0.46
CA ASN A 95 -12.77 -7.46 0.21
C ASN A 95 -12.58 -6.22 1.09
N GLU A 96 -11.46 -6.12 1.82
CA GLU A 96 -11.13 -4.92 2.59
C GLU A 96 -10.95 -3.70 1.68
N TRP A 97 -10.28 -3.86 0.54
CA TRP A 97 -10.12 -2.76 -0.41
C TRP A 97 -11.47 -2.26 -0.93
N ILE A 98 -12.33 -3.16 -1.39
CA ILE A 98 -13.66 -2.80 -1.90
C ILE A 98 -14.50 -2.10 -0.84
N SER A 99 -14.50 -2.59 0.39
CA SER A 99 -15.30 -2.03 1.48
C SER A 99 -14.81 -0.66 1.94
N ARG A 100 -13.52 -0.35 1.74
CA ARG A 100 -12.89 0.91 2.18
C ARG A 100 -12.81 1.97 1.08
N LEU A 101 -12.83 1.57 -0.18
CA LEU A 101 -12.78 2.50 -1.30
C LEU A 101 -13.85 3.61 -1.23
N PRO A 102 -15.09 3.35 -0.81
CA PRO A 102 -16.09 4.40 -0.60
C PRO A 102 -15.73 5.41 0.49
N GLY A 103 -14.77 5.11 1.35
CA GLY A 103 -14.25 6.02 2.37
C GLY A 103 -13.29 7.07 1.84
N LEU A 104 -12.87 6.99 0.58
CA LEU A 104 -12.08 8.03 -0.06
C LEU A 104 -12.95 9.28 -0.32
N ASN A 105 -12.44 10.44 0.05
CA ASN A 105 -13.13 11.70 -0.15
C ASN A 105 -13.21 12.03 -1.64
N LYS A 106 -14.39 12.38 -2.13
CA LYS A 106 -14.58 12.70 -3.56
C LYS A 106 -13.81 13.92 -4.04
N ASP A 107 -13.37 14.78 -3.14
CA ASP A 107 -12.54 15.96 -3.43
C ASP A 107 -11.05 15.64 -3.60
N GLY A 108 -10.66 14.37 -3.45
CA GLY A 108 -9.29 13.94 -3.56
C GLY A 108 -8.44 14.17 -2.31
N ALA A 109 -9.00 14.72 -1.23
CA ALA A 109 -8.27 14.96 0.00
C ALA A 109 -7.92 13.65 0.73
N TRP A 110 -6.82 13.70 1.47
CA TRP A 110 -6.40 12.61 2.35
C TRP A 110 -6.56 13.03 3.81
N HIS A 111 -7.35 12.30 4.56
CA HIS A 111 -7.76 12.65 5.93
C HIS A 111 -6.62 12.57 6.95
N ASN A 112 -5.56 11.83 6.67
CA ASN A 112 -4.45 11.62 7.60
C ASN A 112 -3.30 12.64 7.42
N GLY A 113 -3.58 13.75 6.76
CA GLY A 113 -2.63 14.84 6.58
C GLY A 113 -1.50 14.53 5.60
N ASP A 114 -0.72 15.55 5.33
CA ASP A 114 0.25 15.58 4.25
C ASP A 114 1.43 14.60 4.44
N SER A 115 1.96 14.48 5.65
CA SER A 115 3.12 13.62 5.86
C SER A 115 2.77 12.13 5.75
N TYR A 116 1.61 11.73 6.25
CA TYR A 116 1.15 10.35 6.13
C TYR A 116 0.59 10.03 4.74
N PHE A 117 0.13 11.02 4.00
CA PHE A 117 -0.19 10.83 2.59
C PHE A 117 1.00 10.27 1.81
N HIS A 118 2.21 10.79 2.04
CA HIS A 118 3.42 10.28 1.40
C HIS A 118 3.73 8.82 1.71
N VAL A 119 3.49 8.41 2.95
CA VAL A 119 3.72 7.01 3.35
C VAL A 119 2.70 6.09 2.69
N ASN A 120 1.47 6.57 2.54
CA ASN A 120 0.34 5.77 2.10
C ASN A 120 0.10 5.79 0.60
N ILE A 121 0.64 6.78 -0.13
CA ILE A 121 0.38 6.95 -1.57
C ILE A 121 0.73 5.70 -2.39
N ARG A 122 1.76 4.98 -2.01
CA ARG A 122 2.11 3.73 -2.68
C ARG A 122 1.01 2.67 -2.55
N THR A 123 0.39 2.55 -1.39
CA THR A 123 -0.74 1.64 -1.18
C THR A 123 -1.93 2.05 -2.03
N LEU A 124 -2.21 3.35 -2.09
CA LEU A 124 -3.32 3.91 -2.87
C LEU A 124 -3.12 3.78 -4.39
N ILE A 125 -1.91 3.56 -4.85
CA ILE A 125 -1.59 3.33 -6.27
C ILE A 125 -1.40 1.85 -6.58
N GLU A 126 -0.54 1.16 -5.84
CA GLU A 126 -0.12 -0.21 -6.16
C GLU A 126 -1.26 -1.22 -5.94
N VAL A 127 -2.03 -1.08 -4.87
CA VAL A 127 -3.14 -2.01 -4.59
C VAL A 127 -4.25 -1.93 -5.63
N PRO A 128 -4.82 -0.75 -5.95
CA PRO A 128 -5.84 -0.67 -6.99
C PRO A 128 -5.32 -0.99 -8.38
N ALA A 129 -4.06 -0.68 -8.71
CA ALA A 129 -3.46 -1.09 -9.98
C ALA A 129 -3.45 -2.61 -10.11
N PHE A 130 -3.10 -3.28 -9.04
CA PHE A 130 -3.04 -4.72 -8.97
C PHE A 130 -4.44 -5.35 -9.11
N PHE A 131 -5.38 -4.88 -8.30
CA PHE A 131 -6.76 -5.38 -8.36
C PHE A 131 -7.47 -5.05 -9.67
N SER A 132 -7.22 -3.89 -10.25
CA SER A 132 -7.77 -3.55 -11.57
C SER A 132 -7.30 -4.53 -12.65
N ARG A 133 -6.03 -4.90 -12.60
CA ARG A 133 -5.47 -5.85 -13.58
C ARG A 133 -6.06 -7.25 -13.45
N ILE A 134 -6.34 -7.69 -12.23
CA ILE A 134 -6.85 -9.05 -11.97
C ILE A 134 -8.35 -9.14 -12.23
N SER A 135 -9.12 -8.17 -11.73
CA SER A 135 -10.59 -8.19 -11.83
C SER A 135 -11.13 -7.68 -13.16
N GLY A 136 -10.33 -6.93 -13.93
CA GLY A 136 -10.79 -6.19 -15.08
C GLY A 136 -11.62 -4.94 -14.76
N PHE A 137 -11.80 -4.62 -13.48
CA PHE A 137 -12.49 -3.42 -13.01
C PHE A 137 -11.50 -2.28 -12.80
N ASN A 138 -11.77 -1.10 -13.37
CA ASN A 138 -10.88 0.06 -13.18
C ASN A 138 -11.13 0.75 -11.85
N PHE A 139 -10.39 0.40 -10.81
CA PHE A 139 -10.47 1.04 -9.51
C PHE A 139 -10.00 2.50 -9.50
N PHE A 140 -9.25 2.94 -10.51
CA PHE A 140 -8.86 4.34 -10.68
C PHE A 140 -9.97 5.24 -11.24
N ALA A 141 -11.10 4.66 -11.64
CA ALA A 141 -12.28 5.42 -12.02
C ALA A 141 -12.99 6.11 -10.84
N ASP A 142 -12.58 5.82 -9.60
CA ASP A 142 -13.11 6.53 -8.43
C ASP A 142 -12.72 8.02 -8.51
N PRO A 143 -13.68 8.95 -8.28
CA PRO A 143 -13.45 10.39 -8.38
C PRO A 143 -12.28 10.91 -7.53
N TRP A 144 -11.95 10.20 -6.45
CA TRP A 144 -10.81 10.55 -5.61
C TRP A 144 -9.51 10.64 -6.41
N TYR A 145 -9.28 9.72 -7.34
CA TYR A 145 -8.01 9.68 -8.09
C TYR A 145 -7.86 10.88 -9.03
N ASN A 146 -8.92 11.28 -9.72
CA ASN A 146 -8.90 12.48 -10.56
C ASN A 146 -8.68 13.74 -9.73
N ASN A 147 -9.37 13.85 -8.60
CA ASN A 147 -9.34 15.04 -7.78
C ASN A 147 -8.10 15.11 -6.88
N ASN A 148 -7.47 13.97 -6.56
CA ASN A 148 -6.26 13.94 -5.77
C ASN A 148 -5.10 14.69 -6.44
N ALA A 149 -4.99 14.66 -7.76
CA ALA A 149 -4.00 15.45 -8.49
C ALA A 149 -4.16 16.95 -8.20
N LEU A 150 -5.38 17.44 -8.25
CA LEU A 150 -5.69 18.85 -7.93
C LEU A 150 -5.44 19.14 -6.45
N TYR A 151 -5.86 18.26 -5.55
CA TYR A 151 -5.61 18.39 -4.11
C TYR A 151 -4.11 18.57 -3.83
N VAL A 152 -3.24 17.74 -4.43
CA VAL A 152 -1.79 17.82 -4.24
C VAL A 152 -1.23 19.13 -4.78
N ILE A 153 -1.70 19.60 -5.94
CA ILE A 153 -1.28 20.88 -6.53
C ILE A 153 -1.70 22.07 -5.65
N TYR A 154 -2.93 22.08 -5.16
CA TYR A 154 -3.43 23.16 -4.31
C TYR A 154 -2.79 23.15 -2.92
N GLN A 155 -2.52 21.99 -2.37
CA GLN A 155 -1.87 21.88 -1.07
C GLN A 155 -0.39 22.27 -1.14
N GLN A 156 0.27 22.00 -2.24
CA GLN A 156 1.68 22.26 -2.45
C GLN A 156 1.93 22.81 -3.86
N PRO A 157 1.62 24.07 -4.09
CA PRO A 157 1.92 24.70 -5.36
C PRO A 157 3.40 24.49 -5.75
N PRO A 158 3.71 24.35 -7.02
CA PRO A 158 5.08 24.24 -7.48
C PRO A 158 5.97 25.33 -6.88
N PHE A 159 7.15 24.95 -6.42
CA PHE A 159 8.13 25.83 -5.77
C PHE A 159 7.72 26.40 -4.41
N SER A 160 6.57 26.02 -3.86
CA SER A 160 6.19 26.41 -2.50
C SER A 160 6.99 25.65 -1.45
N LYS A 161 7.32 26.30 -0.36
CA LYS A 161 7.74 25.63 0.87
C LYS A 161 6.49 25.14 1.56
N SER A 162 6.23 23.86 1.52
CA SER A 162 5.01 23.31 2.04
C SER A 162 4.88 23.45 3.55
N GLY A 163 3.72 23.85 3.99
CA GLY A 163 3.30 23.88 5.37
C GLY A 163 2.61 22.59 5.85
N GLY A 164 2.89 21.43 5.25
CA GLY A 164 2.19 20.18 5.49
C GLY A 164 1.90 19.85 6.96
N HIS A 165 0.91 19.03 7.19
CA HIS A 165 0.52 18.55 8.51
C HIS A 165 1.06 17.14 8.74
N GLY A 166 1.53 16.86 9.96
CA GLY A 166 2.05 15.55 10.36
C GLY A 166 3.48 15.61 10.88
N ASN A 167 4.06 14.45 11.18
CA ASN A 167 5.34 14.34 11.90
C ASN A 167 6.57 14.81 11.12
N SER A 168 6.49 14.94 9.81
CA SER A 168 7.61 15.32 8.95
C SER A 168 7.57 16.76 8.43
N HIS A 169 6.71 17.61 9.01
CA HIS A 169 6.52 18.99 8.56
C HIS A 169 7.51 19.99 9.18
N GLU A 170 8.24 19.57 10.20
CA GLU A 170 9.22 20.41 10.90
C GLU A 170 10.58 20.29 10.22
N GLY A 171 10.97 21.25 9.49
CA GLY A 171 12.29 21.28 8.87
C GLY A 171 12.37 22.14 7.64
N GLN A 172 13.57 22.35 7.16
CA GLN A 172 13.80 23.02 5.89
C GLN A 172 13.27 22.13 4.76
N ARG A 173 12.29 22.62 4.04
CA ARG A 173 11.67 21.92 2.95
C ARG A 173 12.22 22.41 1.64
N THR A 174 12.74 21.49 0.88
CA THR A 174 13.03 21.72 -0.52
C THR A 174 11.73 21.75 -1.32
N PRO A 175 11.66 22.52 -2.42
CA PRO A 175 10.56 22.47 -3.34
C PRO A 175 10.30 21.03 -3.77
N ASN A 176 9.08 20.55 -3.58
CA ASN A 176 8.81 19.12 -3.70
C ASN A 176 8.27 18.76 -5.09
N GLY A 177 9.17 18.71 -6.08
CA GLY A 177 8.81 18.27 -7.43
C GLY A 177 8.30 16.82 -7.52
N GLY A 178 8.62 15.98 -6.54
CA GLY A 178 8.20 14.58 -6.53
C GLY A 178 6.69 14.37 -6.34
N ARG A 179 6.02 15.29 -5.66
CA ARG A 179 4.56 15.20 -5.47
C ARG A 179 3.78 15.56 -6.71
N VAL A 180 4.27 16.50 -7.48
CA VAL A 180 3.69 16.84 -8.79
C VAL A 180 3.76 15.63 -9.71
N GLY A 181 4.87 14.90 -9.69
CA GLY A 181 5.01 13.65 -10.46
C GLY A 181 4.01 12.56 -10.05
N TYR A 182 3.68 12.44 -8.77
CA TYR A 182 2.62 11.53 -8.32
C TYR A 182 1.24 11.96 -8.79
N ALA A 183 0.94 13.25 -8.72
CA ALA A 183 -0.32 13.80 -9.20
C ALA A 183 -0.51 13.54 -10.70
N ASP A 184 0.52 13.76 -11.49
CA ASP A 184 0.56 13.48 -12.92
C ASP A 184 0.32 11.98 -13.21
N ALA A 185 1.04 11.10 -12.51
CA ALA A 185 0.87 9.66 -12.66
C ALA A 185 -0.55 9.18 -12.30
N LEU A 186 -1.17 9.79 -11.30
CA LEU A 186 -2.55 9.47 -10.91
C LEU A 186 -3.56 9.97 -11.95
N ALA A 187 -3.37 11.17 -12.47
CA ALA A 187 -4.22 11.74 -13.52
C ALA A 187 -4.22 10.85 -14.77
N HIS A 188 -3.06 10.44 -15.25
CA HIS A 188 -2.93 9.55 -16.41
C HIS A 188 -3.52 8.16 -16.23
N ARG A 189 -3.62 7.66 -15.00
CA ARG A 189 -4.22 6.35 -14.73
C ARG A 189 -5.73 6.37 -14.60
N SER A 190 -6.33 7.50 -14.39
CA SER A 190 -7.77 7.66 -14.24
C SER A 190 -8.50 7.93 -15.57
N GLU A 191 -7.76 8.15 -16.63
CA GLU A 191 -8.27 8.22 -18.00
C GLU A 191 -8.43 6.81 -18.61
#